data_7208bd230cb9f02ca0bfba8f790c7ad8
#
_entry.id   7208bd230cb9f02ca0bfba8f790c7ad8
#
_cell.length_a   1.000
_cell.length_b   1.000
_cell.length_c   1.000
_cell.angle_alpha   90.00
_cell.angle_beta   90.00
_cell.angle_gamma   90.00
#
_symmetry.space_group_name_H-M   'P 1'
#
loop_
_entity.id
_entity.type
_entity.pdbx_description
1 polymer ?
#
loop_
_entity_poly.entity_id
_entity_poly.type
_entity_poly.pdbx_seq_one_letter_code
_entity_poly.pdbx_strand_id
1 'polypeptide(L)'
;MQKTANLAAMRQFDPIAREILEALNEPALLVERQIVQLANEPARALLGHVEGGDVRLAIRQPQALDYALKGAAGEIDFTGAGDFGRPWRLIVRPVGADAVLLRLVDRSDAHAAEKMRVDFVANASHELRTPLTAIIGYAETLQEGGLDPELAASFTATIRAEAERMYRIIEDLMSLSRIEADRFVSPSEEVDLSAILRSAIQNVRGLAQGCGCKLHLELQDDLPAIPGDFAQLAQVVDNLLSNAVRYGCASPDCDIRLAAATEAAFVRLEVSDTGPGIPRHHLPFITRRFYRVDAARSREGGGTGLGLAIVKHIVERHRGTLSIDSELGKGTTVTVRLPLT
;
A
#
# COMPACT_ATOMS: atom_id res chain seq x y z
N MET A 1 -4.38 -37.49 42.05
CA MET A 1 -3.07 -38.17 42.02
C MET A 1 -2.33 -38.09 40.67
N GLN A 2 -2.97 -37.70 39.56
CA GLN A 2 -2.31 -37.58 38.24
C GLN A 2 -1.56 -36.25 38.02
N LYS A 3 -1.96 -35.18 38.73
CA LYS A 3 -1.28 -33.87 38.65
C LYS A 3 0.10 -33.82 39.36
N THR A 4 0.32 -34.67 40.35
CA THR A 4 1.58 -34.68 41.14
C THR A 4 2.66 -35.57 40.48
N ALA A 5 2.28 -36.50 39.60
CA ALA A 5 3.23 -37.34 38.88
C ALA A 5 3.92 -36.61 37.71
N ASN A 6 3.28 -35.61 37.12
CA ASN A 6 3.83 -34.83 36.01
C ASN A 6 4.91 -33.82 36.45
N LEU A 7 4.90 -33.31 37.67
CA LEU A 7 5.92 -32.37 38.16
C LEU A 7 7.29 -33.05 38.41
N ALA A 8 7.33 -34.38 38.63
CA ALA A 8 8.56 -35.11 38.87
C ALA A 8 9.36 -35.49 37.61
N ALA A 9 8.77 -35.33 36.42
CA ALA A 9 9.39 -35.66 35.14
C ALA A 9 10.01 -34.43 34.42
N MET A 10 9.95 -33.23 34.98
CA MET A 10 10.70 -32.10 34.46
C MET A 10 12.20 -32.36 34.67
N ARG A 11 12.87 -32.87 33.63
CA ARG A 11 14.34 -32.83 33.60
C ARG A 11 14.73 -31.36 33.79
N GLN A 12 15.67 -31.11 34.74
CA GLN A 12 16.38 -29.84 34.78
C GLN A 12 17.14 -29.70 33.48
N PHE A 13 16.54 -29.06 32.48
CA PHE A 13 17.29 -28.68 31.29
C PHE A 13 18.44 -27.78 31.74
N ASP A 14 19.60 -27.96 31.08
CA ASP A 14 20.77 -27.13 31.28
C ASP A 14 20.36 -25.64 31.28
N PRO A 15 20.73 -24.86 32.27
CA PRO A 15 20.49 -23.40 32.30
C PRO A 15 20.83 -22.71 30.98
N ILE A 16 21.89 -23.18 30.31
CA ILE A 16 22.32 -22.68 28.98
C ILE A 16 21.23 -22.90 27.94
N ALA A 17 20.52 -24.03 27.91
CA ALA A 17 19.45 -24.28 26.95
C ALA A 17 18.28 -23.32 27.15
N ARG A 18 17.96 -22.98 28.40
CA ARG A 18 16.95 -21.97 28.72
C ARG A 18 17.39 -20.58 28.28
N GLU A 19 18.63 -20.18 28.56
CA GLU A 19 19.17 -18.88 28.14
C GLU A 19 19.19 -18.74 26.61
N ILE A 20 19.59 -19.78 25.88
CA ILE A 20 19.56 -19.77 24.41
C ILE A 20 18.13 -19.63 23.89
N LEU A 21 17.16 -20.34 24.48
CA LEU A 21 15.76 -20.24 24.09
C LEU A 21 15.19 -18.83 24.36
N GLU A 22 15.51 -18.24 25.53
CA GLU A 22 15.08 -16.88 25.89
C GLU A 22 15.71 -15.79 25.02
N ALA A 23 16.89 -16.05 24.42
CA ALA A 23 17.54 -15.11 23.49
C ALA A 23 16.85 -15.03 22.12
N LEU A 24 15.89 -15.92 21.83
CA LEU A 24 15.12 -15.88 20.56
C LEU A 24 14.01 -14.82 20.67
N ASN A 25 13.95 -13.93 19.70
CA ASN A 25 12.92 -12.87 19.61
C ASN A 25 11.55 -13.41 19.21
N GLU A 26 11.48 -14.53 18.50
CA GLU A 26 10.24 -15.18 18.14
C GLU A 26 9.77 -16.19 19.19
N PRO A 27 8.44 -16.43 19.29
CA PRO A 27 7.91 -17.48 20.16
C PRO A 27 8.53 -18.83 19.86
N ALA A 28 9.14 -19.45 20.89
CA ALA A 28 9.85 -20.71 20.76
C ALA A 28 9.50 -21.66 21.93
N LEU A 29 9.32 -22.96 21.60
CA LEU A 29 9.00 -24.03 22.51
C LEU A 29 9.99 -25.17 22.34
N LEU A 30 10.49 -25.72 23.43
CA LEU A 30 11.19 -27.01 23.42
C LEU A 30 10.21 -28.09 23.88
N VAL A 31 9.95 -29.05 23.02
CA VAL A 31 8.98 -30.13 23.24
C VAL A 31 9.69 -31.47 23.30
N GLU A 32 9.44 -32.26 24.32
CA GLU A 32 9.89 -33.65 24.44
C GLU A 32 8.69 -34.52 24.73
N ARG A 33 8.53 -35.64 23.98
CA ARG A 33 7.42 -36.60 24.14
C ARG A 33 6.04 -35.93 24.21
N GLN A 34 5.80 -34.95 23.32
CA GLN A 34 4.56 -34.18 23.21
C GLN A 34 4.28 -33.18 24.36
N ILE A 35 5.18 -33.07 25.36
CA ILE A 35 5.08 -32.14 26.47
C ILE A 35 6.01 -30.96 26.22
N VAL A 36 5.49 -29.74 26.40
CA VAL A 36 6.28 -28.50 26.34
C VAL A 36 7.16 -28.43 27.58
N GLN A 37 8.46 -28.57 27.41
CA GLN A 37 9.43 -28.56 28.50
C GLN A 37 9.87 -27.12 28.84
N LEU A 38 10.09 -26.30 27.80
CA LEU A 38 10.48 -24.90 27.95
C LEU A 38 9.72 -24.06 26.93
N ALA A 39 9.39 -22.83 27.32
CA ALA A 39 8.86 -21.78 26.47
C ALA A 39 9.61 -20.49 26.77
N ASN A 40 9.99 -19.72 25.74
CA ASN A 40 10.58 -18.41 25.96
C ASN A 40 9.49 -17.35 26.28
N GLU A 41 9.92 -16.14 26.65
CA GLU A 41 9.00 -15.07 27.00
C GLU A 41 8.00 -14.75 25.88
N PRO A 42 8.41 -14.59 24.58
CA PRO A 42 7.45 -14.38 23.50
C PRO A 42 6.42 -15.50 23.34
N ALA A 43 6.81 -16.76 23.57
CA ALA A 43 5.88 -17.88 23.51
C ALA A 43 4.88 -17.85 24.68
N ARG A 44 5.33 -17.53 25.90
CA ARG A 44 4.45 -17.38 27.05
C ARG A 44 3.48 -16.20 26.88
N ALA A 45 3.94 -15.09 26.32
CA ALA A 45 3.09 -13.93 26.00
C ALA A 45 2.01 -14.27 24.97
N LEU A 46 2.35 -15.06 23.93
CA LEU A 46 1.43 -15.43 22.85
C LEU A 46 0.45 -16.53 23.25
N LEU A 47 0.94 -17.58 23.92
CA LEU A 47 0.22 -18.86 24.12
C LEU A 47 -0.25 -19.05 25.58
N GLY A 48 0.15 -18.15 26.46
CA GLY A 48 -0.08 -18.27 27.91
C GLY A 48 0.84 -19.31 28.57
N HIS A 49 0.40 -19.87 29.70
CA HIS A 49 1.19 -20.86 30.44
C HIS A 49 1.06 -22.23 29.80
N VAL A 50 2.03 -22.57 28.96
CA VAL A 50 2.06 -23.84 28.19
C VAL A 50 3.12 -24.84 28.70
N GLU A 51 4.09 -24.40 29.52
CA GLU A 51 5.13 -25.28 30.08
C GLU A 51 4.52 -26.38 30.95
N GLY A 52 5.01 -27.59 30.83
CA GLY A 52 4.46 -28.79 31.47
C GLY A 52 3.16 -29.32 30.87
N GLY A 53 2.60 -28.62 29.88
CA GLY A 53 1.38 -29.00 29.17
C GLY A 53 1.65 -29.74 27.87
N ASP A 54 0.60 -30.39 27.33
CA ASP A 54 0.64 -31.02 26.02
C ASP A 54 0.78 -29.96 24.90
N VAL A 55 1.59 -30.24 23.89
CA VAL A 55 1.80 -29.36 22.72
C VAL A 55 0.50 -29.03 21.98
N ARG A 56 -0.54 -29.85 22.11
CA ARG A 56 -1.89 -29.59 21.58
C ARG A 56 -2.56 -28.35 22.16
N LEU A 57 -2.15 -27.91 23.34
CA LEU A 57 -2.63 -26.68 23.95
C LEU A 57 -2.03 -25.44 23.29
N ALA A 58 -0.80 -25.58 22.81
CA ALA A 58 -0.06 -24.52 22.10
C ALA A 58 -0.42 -24.45 20.61
N ILE A 59 -0.53 -25.59 19.93
CA ILE A 59 -0.79 -25.69 18.50
C ILE A 59 -2.10 -26.45 18.28
N ARG A 60 -3.15 -25.72 17.90
CA ARG A 60 -4.52 -26.26 17.76
C ARG A 60 -4.88 -26.69 16.36
N GLN A 61 -4.22 -26.14 15.32
CA GLN A 61 -4.50 -26.49 13.94
C GLN A 61 -4.01 -27.92 13.64
N PRO A 62 -4.85 -28.83 13.10
CA PRO A 62 -4.51 -30.24 12.96
C PRO A 62 -3.26 -30.51 12.12
N GLN A 63 -3.09 -29.79 11.01
CA GLN A 63 -1.92 -29.99 10.12
C GLN A 63 -0.61 -29.55 10.79
N ALA A 64 -0.59 -28.37 11.44
CA ALA A 64 0.57 -27.89 12.16
C ALA A 64 0.91 -28.77 13.37
N LEU A 65 -0.12 -29.25 14.07
CA LEU A 65 0.03 -30.19 15.18
C LEU A 65 0.63 -31.52 14.70
N ASP A 66 0.12 -32.11 13.63
CA ASP A 66 0.67 -33.35 13.06
C ASP A 66 2.14 -33.18 12.67
N TYR A 67 2.48 -32.01 12.14
CA TYR A 67 3.85 -31.64 11.78
C TYR A 67 4.76 -31.54 13.01
N ALA A 68 4.28 -30.87 14.08
CA ALA A 68 4.99 -30.78 15.35
C ALA A 68 5.18 -32.14 16.01
N LEU A 69 4.17 -33.02 15.97
CA LEU A 69 4.19 -34.35 16.56
C LEU A 69 5.13 -35.32 15.83
N LYS A 70 5.25 -35.22 14.51
CA LYS A 70 6.21 -36.00 13.72
C LYS A 70 7.65 -35.67 14.06
N GLY A 71 7.93 -34.47 14.53
CA GLY A 71 9.26 -34.03 14.96
C GLY A 71 10.30 -33.97 13.84
N ALA A 72 9.90 -34.17 12.57
CA ALA A 72 10.81 -34.09 11.43
C ALA A 72 11.15 -32.62 11.14
N ALA A 73 12.40 -32.35 10.74
CA ALA A 73 12.80 -31.00 10.34
C ALA A 73 11.97 -30.50 9.17
N GLY A 74 11.43 -29.28 9.27
CA GLY A 74 10.65 -28.67 8.20
C GLY A 74 9.87 -27.42 8.66
N GLU A 75 9.02 -26.93 7.78
CA GLU A 75 8.24 -25.71 7.98
C GLU A 75 6.83 -25.88 7.45
N ILE A 76 5.84 -25.27 8.11
CA ILE A 76 4.45 -25.25 7.65
C ILE A 76 3.81 -23.92 8.03
N ASP A 77 3.08 -23.33 7.09
CA ASP A 77 2.27 -22.14 7.35
C ASP A 77 0.91 -22.55 7.95
N PHE A 78 0.47 -21.85 8.98
CA PHE A 78 -0.78 -22.12 9.67
C PHE A 78 -1.40 -20.85 10.27
N THR A 79 -2.63 -20.95 10.76
CA THR A 79 -3.33 -19.86 11.45
C THR A 79 -3.80 -20.32 12.82
N GLY A 80 -3.98 -19.39 13.77
CA GLY A 80 -4.63 -19.70 15.06
C GLY A 80 -3.69 -20.00 16.22
N ALA A 81 -2.44 -19.50 16.19
CA ALA A 81 -1.66 -19.33 17.40
C ALA A 81 -1.94 -17.92 17.97
N GLY A 82 -2.43 -17.83 19.21
CA GLY A 82 -2.88 -16.57 19.78
C GLY A 82 -4.22 -16.10 19.17
N ASP A 83 -4.24 -14.94 18.54
CA ASP A 83 -5.45 -14.37 17.91
C ASP A 83 -5.91 -15.18 16.70
N PHE A 84 -7.25 -15.34 16.58
CA PHE A 84 -7.87 -16.07 15.46
C PHE A 84 -7.56 -15.39 14.12
N GLY A 85 -6.99 -16.18 13.19
CA GLY A 85 -6.76 -15.73 11.81
C GLY A 85 -5.38 -15.14 11.53
N ARG A 86 -4.53 -14.90 12.53
CA ARG A 86 -3.16 -14.44 12.33
C ARG A 86 -2.31 -15.53 11.68
N PRO A 87 -1.62 -15.23 10.55
CA PRO A 87 -0.79 -16.22 9.86
C PRO A 87 0.56 -16.40 10.57
N TRP A 88 0.90 -17.65 10.83
CA TRP A 88 2.15 -18.05 11.45
C TRP A 88 2.86 -19.08 10.57
N ARG A 89 4.20 -19.15 10.66
CA ARG A 89 4.99 -20.25 10.17
C ARG A 89 5.54 -21.03 11.35
N LEU A 90 5.19 -22.29 11.44
CA LEU A 90 5.80 -23.24 12.37
C LEU A 90 7.07 -23.79 11.74
N ILE A 91 8.19 -23.59 12.41
CA ILE A 91 9.48 -24.17 12.07
C ILE A 91 9.77 -25.26 13.09
N VAL A 92 9.96 -26.49 12.60
CA VAL A 92 10.24 -27.66 13.41
C VAL A 92 11.70 -28.07 13.20
N ARG A 93 12.45 -28.19 14.30
CA ARG A 93 13.85 -28.65 14.26
C ARG A 93 14.08 -29.70 15.36
N PRO A 94 14.49 -30.93 15.01
CA PRO A 94 14.90 -31.94 15.99
C PRO A 94 16.09 -31.44 16.81
N VAL A 95 16.08 -31.70 18.11
CA VAL A 95 17.16 -31.37 19.05
C VAL A 95 17.51 -32.59 19.85
N GLY A 96 18.70 -33.14 19.64
CA GLY A 96 19.08 -34.40 20.25
C GLY A 96 18.25 -35.58 19.73
N ALA A 97 17.99 -36.58 20.60
CA ALA A 97 17.28 -37.83 20.20
C ALA A 97 15.77 -37.73 20.37
N ASP A 98 15.27 -36.99 21.38
CA ASP A 98 13.86 -37.07 21.80
C ASP A 98 13.16 -35.71 21.86
N ALA A 99 13.88 -34.60 21.65
CA ALA A 99 13.32 -33.25 21.74
C ALA A 99 13.20 -32.58 20.39
N VAL A 100 12.26 -31.63 20.30
CA VAL A 100 11.97 -30.83 19.11
C VAL A 100 11.87 -29.39 19.51
N LEU A 101 12.59 -28.50 18.81
CA LEU A 101 12.42 -27.07 18.88
C LEU A 101 11.34 -26.64 17.90
N LEU A 102 10.30 -25.99 18.41
CA LEU A 102 9.24 -25.39 17.63
C LEU A 102 9.39 -23.87 17.70
N ARG A 103 9.50 -23.19 16.57
CA ARG A 103 9.54 -21.73 16.46
C ARG A 103 8.34 -21.25 15.67
N LEU A 104 7.72 -20.19 16.14
CA LEU A 104 6.55 -19.57 15.52
C LEU A 104 6.97 -18.22 14.94
N VAL A 105 7.05 -18.13 13.63
CA VAL A 105 7.41 -16.91 12.93
C VAL A 105 6.13 -16.21 12.46
N ASP A 106 5.93 -14.98 12.88
CA ASP A 106 4.81 -14.15 12.41
C ASP A 106 4.94 -13.87 10.91
N ARG A 107 3.90 -14.18 10.17
CA ARG A 107 3.83 -13.96 8.72
C ARG A 107 2.85 -12.87 8.33
N SER A 108 2.34 -12.10 9.30
CA SER A 108 1.32 -11.08 9.07
C SER A 108 1.75 -10.07 8.00
N ASP A 109 2.96 -9.52 8.11
CA ASP A 109 3.48 -8.53 7.15
C ASP A 109 3.72 -9.16 5.76
N ALA A 110 4.31 -10.36 5.73
CA ALA A 110 4.56 -11.05 4.46
C ALA A 110 3.25 -11.47 3.77
N HIS A 111 2.26 -11.93 4.55
CA HIS A 111 0.94 -12.29 4.02
C HIS A 111 0.16 -11.06 3.55
N ALA A 112 0.23 -9.95 4.29
CA ALA A 112 -0.37 -8.69 3.88
C ALA A 112 0.27 -8.16 2.58
N ALA A 113 1.60 -8.24 2.45
CA ALA A 113 2.31 -7.84 1.23
C ALA A 113 1.91 -8.71 0.02
N GLU A 114 1.84 -10.04 0.19
CA GLU A 114 1.43 -10.95 -0.88
C GLU A 114 -0.04 -10.73 -1.27
N LYS A 115 -0.93 -10.55 -0.31
CA LYS A 115 -2.32 -10.22 -0.57
C LYS A 115 -2.44 -8.90 -1.34
N MET A 116 -1.72 -7.86 -0.93
CA MET A 116 -1.69 -6.59 -1.67
C MET A 116 -1.23 -6.76 -3.11
N ARG A 117 -0.25 -7.65 -3.35
CA ARG A 117 0.23 -7.96 -4.70
C ARG A 117 -0.82 -8.68 -5.55
N VAL A 118 -1.50 -9.68 -4.98
CA VAL A 118 -2.59 -10.40 -5.66
C VAL A 118 -3.75 -9.46 -5.98
N ASP A 119 -4.18 -8.65 -5.00
CA ASP A 119 -5.25 -7.67 -5.17
C ASP A 119 -4.87 -6.61 -6.23
N PHE A 120 -3.61 -6.20 -6.30
CA PHE A 120 -3.10 -5.28 -7.31
C PHE A 120 -3.25 -5.85 -8.73
N VAL A 121 -2.82 -7.10 -8.97
CA VAL A 121 -2.93 -7.75 -10.28
C VAL A 121 -4.40 -7.95 -10.67
N ALA A 122 -5.24 -8.37 -9.72
CA ALA A 122 -6.66 -8.54 -9.96
C ALA A 122 -7.34 -7.22 -10.34
N ASN A 123 -7.10 -6.15 -9.58
CA ASN A 123 -7.67 -4.83 -9.85
C ASN A 123 -7.16 -4.24 -11.16
N ALA A 124 -5.86 -4.37 -11.48
CA ALA A 124 -5.31 -3.94 -12.77
C ALA A 124 -6.00 -4.65 -13.94
N SER A 125 -6.20 -5.97 -13.83
CA SER A 125 -6.90 -6.76 -14.84
C SER A 125 -8.36 -6.31 -15.03
N HIS A 126 -9.05 -5.97 -13.95
CA HIS A 126 -10.41 -5.45 -14.00
C HIS A 126 -10.49 -4.06 -14.64
N GLU A 127 -9.60 -3.14 -14.25
CA GLU A 127 -9.57 -1.76 -14.76
C GLU A 127 -9.15 -1.69 -16.24
N LEU A 128 -8.41 -2.68 -16.75
CA LEU A 128 -8.07 -2.80 -18.17
C LEU A 128 -9.17 -3.51 -18.97
N ARG A 129 -9.86 -4.49 -18.40
CA ARG A 129 -10.90 -5.26 -19.10
C ARG A 129 -12.10 -4.40 -19.46
N THR A 130 -12.55 -3.53 -18.58
CA THR A 130 -13.74 -2.68 -18.78
C THR A 130 -13.62 -1.79 -20.02
N PRO A 131 -12.58 -0.93 -20.18
CA PRO A 131 -12.41 -0.11 -21.38
C PRO A 131 -12.20 -0.97 -22.64
N LEU A 132 -11.48 -2.09 -22.53
CA LEU A 132 -11.27 -2.98 -23.67
C LEU A 132 -12.59 -3.56 -24.19
N THR A 133 -13.50 -4.00 -23.30
CA THR A 133 -14.83 -4.48 -23.69
C THR A 133 -15.64 -3.38 -24.36
N ALA A 134 -15.57 -2.15 -23.88
CA ALA A 134 -16.24 -1.02 -24.52
C ALA A 134 -15.68 -0.73 -25.93
N ILE A 135 -14.35 -0.72 -26.09
CA ILE A 135 -13.69 -0.54 -27.40
C ILE A 135 -14.15 -1.60 -28.39
N ILE A 136 -14.16 -2.88 -27.97
CA ILE A 136 -14.59 -4.00 -28.82
C ILE A 136 -16.05 -3.81 -29.25
N GLY A 137 -16.95 -3.56 -28.30
CA GLY A 137 -18.39 -3.40 -28.61
C GLY A 137 -18.69 -2.23 -29.53
N TYR A 138 -18.06 -1.07 -29.35
CA TYR A 138 -18.22 0.07 -30.24
C TYR A 138 -17.61 -0.20 -31.63
N ALA A 139 -16.48 -0.90 -31.69
CA ALA A 139 -15.85 -1.26 -32.94
C ALA A 139 -16.70 -2.28 -33.75
N GLU A 140 -17.28 -3.28 -33.09
CA GLU A 140 -18.22 -4.24 -33.69
C GLU A 140 -19.45 -3.53 -34.27
N THR A 141 -20.06 -2.61 -33.48
CA THR A 141 -21.21 -1.83 -33.93
C THR A 141 -20.89 -0.94 -35.12
N LEU A 142 -19.69 -0.32 -35.15
CA LEU A 142 -19.23 0.46 -36.29
C LEU A 142 -19.03 -0.43 -37.54
N GLN A 143 -18.56 -1.66 -37.38
CA GLN A 143 -18.32 -2.61 -38.47
C GLN A 143 -19.61 -3.14 -39.06
N GLU A 144 -20.68 -3.29 -38.28
CA GLU A 144 -22.02 -3.68 -38.80
C GLU A 144 -22.60 -2.65 -39.78
N GLY A 145 -22.19 -1.40 -39.69
CA GLY A 145 -22.59 -0.33 -40.60
C GLY A 145 -24.00 0.21 -40.37
N GLY A 146 -24.47 1.08 -41.26
CA GLY A 146 -25.83 1.63 -41.17
C GLY A 146 -26.08 2.69 -40.11
N LEU A 147 -25.01 3.15 -39.44
CA LEU A 147 -25.09 4.19 -38.41
C LEU A 147 -25.16 5.60 -39.02
N ASP A 148 -25.87 6.48 -38.36
CA ASP A 148 -25.79 7.91 -38.65
C ASP A 148 -24.34 8.43 -38.44
N PRO A 149 -23.83 9.32 -39.33
CA PRO A 149 -22.47 9.86 -39.21
C PRO A 149 -22.11 10.48 -37.86
N GLU A 150 -23.07 11.17 -37.22
CA GLU A 150 -22.85 11.76 -35.88
C GLU A 150 -22.65 10.67 -34.81
N LEU A 151 -23.45 9.60 -34.87
CA LEU A 151 -23.34 8.46 -33.97
C LEU A 151 -22.02 7.68 -34.19
N ALA A 152 -21.61 7.48 -35.45
CA ALA A 152 -20.33 6.86 -35.79
C ALA A 152 -19.13 7.69 -35.26
N ALA A 153 -19.21 9.02 -35.39
CA ALA A 153 -18.21 9.93 -34.85
C ALA A 153 -18.15 9.85 -33.30
N SER A 154 -19.31 9.77 -32.65
CA SER A 154 -19.39 9.61 -31.18
C SER A 154 -18.74 8.29 -30.70
N PHE A 155 -19.02 7.18 -31.39
CA PHE A 155 -18.41 5.87 -31.08
C PHE A 155 -16.90 5.90 -31.25
N THR A 156 -16.41 6.50 -32.33
CA THR A 156 -14.97 6.66 -32.59
C THR A 156 -14.31 7.51 -31.49
N ALA A 157 -14.96 8.61 -31.05
CA ALA A 157 -14.48 9.43 -29.96
C ALA A 157 -14.42 8.65 -28.64
N THR A 158 -15.42 7.81 -28.35
CA THR A 158 -15.45 6.94 -27.17
C THR A 158 -14.34 5.89 -27.21
N ILE A 159 -14.14 5.21 -28.35
CA ILE A 159 -13.03 4.26 -28.53
C ILE A 159 -11.69 4.92 -28.24
N ARG A 160 -11.46 6.12 -28.76
CA ARG A 160 -10.23 6.87 -28.52
C ARG A 160 -10.06 7.21 -27.04
N ALA A 161 -11.11 7.72 -26.38
CA ALA A 161 -11.08 8.07 -24.97
C ALA A 161 -10.77 6.87 -24.08
N GLU A 162 -11.35 5.70 -24.36
CA GLU A 162 -11.08 4.47 -23.62
C GLU A 162 -9.67 3.92 -23.88
N ALA A 163 -9.15 4.01 -25.11
CA ALA A 163 -7.77 3.65 -25.42
C ALA A 163 -6.76 4.56 -24.70
N GLU A 164 -6.99 5.89 -24.68
CA GLU A 164 -6.18 6.85 -23.93
C GLU A 164 -6.23 6.58 -22.40
N ARG A 165 -7.40 6.16 -21.90
CA ARG A 165 -7.55 5.73 -20.51
C ARG A 165 -6.72 4.47 -20.20
N MET A 166 -6.77 3.45 -21.07
CA MET A 166 -5.95 2.23 -20.92
C MET A 166 -4.46 2.57 -20.91
N TYR A 167 -4.04 3.44 -21.82
CA TYR A 167 -2.64 3.88 -21.88
C TYR A 167 -2.18 4.51 -20.56
N ARG A 168 -2.98 5.42 -19.97
CA ARG A 168 -2.69 6.02 -18.68
C ARG A 168 -2.61 4.99 -17.54
N ILE A 169 -3.50 3.99 -17.53
CA ILE A 169 -3.44 2.91 -16.53
C ILE A 169 -2.11 2.14 -16.64
N ILE A 170 -1.69 1.82 -17.88
CA ILE A 170 -0.44 1.09 -18.13
C ILE A 170 0.77 1.93 -17.68
N GLU A 171 0.82 3.22 -18.00
CA GLU A 171 1.89 4.12 -17.59
C GLU A 171 1.95 4.24 -16.06
N ASP A 172 0.81 4.39 -15.38
CA ASP A 172 0.72 4.42 -13.92
C ASP A 172 1.24 3.12 -13.29
N LEU A 173 0.89 1.96 -13.86
CA LEU A 173 1.36 0.64 -13.41
C LEU A 173 2.87 0.49 -13.58
N MET A 174 3.41 0.91 -14.73
CA MET A 174 4.84 0.86 -15.02
C MET A 174 5.62 1.81 -14.12
N SER A 175 5.12 3.03 -13.90
CA SER A 175 5.71 4.00 -12.98
C SER A 175 5.76 3.44 -11.56
N LEU A 176 4.63 2.90 -11.04
CA LEU A 176 4.57 2.31 -9.72
C LEU A 176 5.53 1.13 -9.57
N SER A 177 5.61 0.26 -10.59
CA SER A 177 6.54 -0.88 -10.61
C SER A 177 8.01 -0.44 -10.52
N ARG A 178 8.40 0.61 -11.24
CA ARG A 178 9.77 1.16 -11.18
C ARG A 178 10.07 1.77 -9.81
N ILE A 179 9.14 2.56 -9.25
CA ILE A 179 9.31 3.19 -7.94
C ILE A 179 9.46 2.13 -6.85
N GLU A 180 8.69 1.04 -6.92
CA GLU A 180 8.79 -0.08 -5.97
C GLU A 180 10.09 -0.87 -6.08
N ALA A 181 10.61 -1.06 -7.29
CA ALA A 181 11.89 -1.73 -7.50
C ALA A 181 13.03 -0.92 -6.84
N ASP A 182 12.97 0.41 -6.92
CA ASP A 182 14.01 1.31 -6.44
C ASP A 182 13.70 1.91 -5.05
N ARG A 183 12.73 1.40 -4.32
CA ARG A 183 12.23 2.00 -3.07
C ARG A 183 13.28 2.23 -1.98
N PHE A 184 14.39 1.47 -2.01
CA PHE A 184 15.48 1.57 -1.04
C PHE A 184 16.61 2.50 -1.48
N VAL A 185 16.56 3.00 -2.72
CA VAL A 185 17.56 3.91 -3.29
C VAL A 185 16.96 5.31 -3.34
N SER A 186 17.37 6.15 -2.40
CA SER A 186 16.93 7.55 -2.41
C SER A 186 17.59 8.30 -3.56
N PRO A 187 16.84 9.08 -4.35
CA PRO A 187 17.42 9.96 -5.36
C PRO A 187 18.32 11.03 -4.72
N SER A 188 19.39 11.40 -5.41
CA SER A 188 20.39 12.35 -4.91
C SER A 188 20.75 13.47 -5.89
N GLU A 189 20.08 13.55 -7.04
CA GLU A 189 20.30 14.64 -7.99
C GLU A 189 19.70 15.94 -7.45
N GLU A 190 20.35 17.06 -7.70
CA GLU A 190 19.77 18.37 -7.34
C GLU A 190 18.65 18.75 -8.30
N VAL A 191 17.45 18.99 -7.76
CA VAL A 191 16.26 19.32 -8.52
C VAL A 191 15.76 20.71 -8.16
N ASP A 192 15.59 21.58 -9.17
CA ASP A 192 14.86 22.82 -9.06
C ASP A 192 13.35 22.58 -9.07
N LEU A 193 12.76 22.59 -7.88
CA LEU A 193 11.34 22.38 -7.72
C LEU A 193 10.51 23.55 -8.32
N SER A 194 11.05 24.78 -8.31
CA SER A 194 10.36 25.95 -8.90
C SER A 194 10.11 25.78 -10.38
N ALA A 195 11.06 25.21 -11.12
CA ALA A 195 10.92 24.91 -12.56
C ALA A 195 9.81 23.89 -12.80
N ILE A 196 9.75 22.82 -12.00
CA ILE A 196 8.68 21.81 -12.08
C ILE A 196 7.32 22.44 -11.83
N LEU A 197 7.16 23.24 -10.78
CA LEU A 197 5.89 23.86 -10.38
C LEU A 197 5.37 24.83 -11.43
N ARG A 198 6.26 25.65 -12.01
CA ARG A 198 5.92 26.57 -13.11
C ARG A 198 5.46 25.84 -14.37
N SER A 199 6.14 24.75 -14.73
CA SER A 199 5.78 23.92 -15.87
C SER A 199 4.43 23.23 -15.66
N ALA A 200 4.20 22.63 -14.50
CA ALA A 200 2.97 21.92 -14.18
C ALA A 200 1.73 22.83 -14.21
N ILE A 201 1.83 24.05 -13.68
CA ILE A 201 0.74 25.04 -13.77
C ILE A 201 0.41 25.40 -15.22
N GLN A 202 1.42 25.53 -16.09
CA GLN A 202 1.18 25.82 -17.51
C GLN A 202 0.45 24.65 -18.19
N ASN A 203 0.83 23.40 -17.87
CA ASN A 203 0.24 22.19 -18.44
C ASN A 203 -1.25 22.04 -18.09
N VAL A 204 -1.65 22.38 -16.87
CA VAL A 204 -3.05 22.23 -16.43
C VAL A 204 -3.93 23.44 -16.73
N ARG A 205 -3.34 24.57 -17.18
CA ARG A 205 -4.07 25.83 -17.40
C ARG A 205 -5.25 25.68 -18.35
N GLY A 206 -5.05 24.98 -19.46
CA GLY A 206 -6.14 24.76 -20.43
C GLY A 206 -7.30 23.95 -19.88
N LEU A 207 -6.98 22.90 -19.10
CA LEU A 207 -8.00 22.07 -18.43
C LEU A 207 -8.77 22.86 -17.37
N ALA A 208 -8.07 23.63 -16.54
CA ALA A 208 -8.68 24.44 -15.50
C ALA A 208 -9.59 25.53 -16.09
N GLN A 209 -9.16 26.19 -17.16
CA GLN A 209 -9.98 27.18 -17.87
C GLN A 209 -11.24 26.55 -18.47
N GLY A 210 -11.13 25.35 -19.05
CA GLY A 210 -12.28 24.62 -19.57
C GLY A 210 -13.33 24.27 -18.51
N CYS A 211 -12.91 24.14 -17.24
CA CYS A 211 -13.79 23.90 -16.09
C CYS A 211 -14.21 25.16 -15.34
N GLY A 212 -13.75 26.36 -15.74
CA GLY A 212 -14.02 27.62 -15.03
C GLY A 212 -13.23 27.81 -13.74
N CYS A 213 -12.15 27.04 -13.52
CA CYS A 213 -11.33 27.10 -12.30
C CYS A 213 -10.26 28.19 -12.39
N LYS A 214 -10.02 28.87 -11.28
CA LYS A 214 -8.91 29.81 -11.12
C LYS A 214 -7.69 29.07 -10.58
N LEU A 215 -6.52 29.34 -11.19
CA LEU A 215 -5.24 28.75 -10.78
C LEU A 215 -4.35 29.82 -10.14
N HIS A 216 -3.88 29.54 -8.93
CA HIS A 216 -2.96 30.40 -8.19
C HIS A 216 -1.64 29.67 -7.96
N LEU A 217 -0.53 30.35 -8.27
CA LEU A 217 0.83 29.85 -8.01
C LEU A 217 1.51 30.80 -7.02
N GLU A 218 1.87 30.28 -5.86
CA GLU A 218 2.54 30.99 -4.79
C GLU A 218 3.87 30.30 -4.45
N LEU A 219 4.94 30.84 -4.96
CA LEU A 219 6.28 30.33 -4.70
C LEU A 219 7.03 31.32 -3.82
N GLN A 220 7.71 30.82 -2.80
CA GLN A 220 8.69 31.57 -2.07
C GLN A 220 9.85 31.94 -3.03
N ASP A 221 10.32 33.20 -2.96
CA ASP A 221 11.52 33.59 -3.67
C ASP A 221 12.74 32.79 -3.17
N ASP A 222 13.63 32.40 -4.09
CA ASP A 222 14.85 31.62 -3.80
C ASP A 222 14.56 30.28 -3.10
N LEU A 223 13.57 29.52 -3.60
CA LEU A 223 13.33 28.16 -3.14
C LEU A 223 14.58 27.30 -3.40
N PRO A 224 15.16 26.65 -2.37
CA PRO A 224 16.37 25.85 -2.55
C PRO A 224 16.13 24.61 -3.41
N ALA A 225 17.17 24.17 -4.15
CA ALA A 225 17.15 22.87 -4.79
C ALA A 225 17.06 21.76 -3.73
N ILE A 226 16.45 20.66 -4.09
CA ILE A 226 16.27 19.49 -3.20
C ILE A 226 16.87 18.24 -3.85
N PRO A 227 17.37 17.28 -3.07
CA PRO A 227 17.76 15.99 -3.62
C PRO A 227 16.54 15.25 -4.13
N GLY A 228 16.56 14.78 -5.37
CA GLY A 228 15.37 14.15 -5.95
C GLY A 228 15.60 13.58 -7.35
N ASP A 229 14.53 13.00 -7.86
CA ASP A 229 14.38 12.57 -9.25
C ASP A 229 13.38 13.53 -9.91
N PHE A 230 13.87 14.30 -10.89
CA PHE A 230 13.08 15.33 -11.57
C PHE A 230 11.77 14.78 -12.15
N ALA A 231 11.81 13.61 -12.83
CA ALA A 231 10.64 13.04 -13.47
C ALA A 231 9.60 12.58 -12.44
N GLN A 232 10.05 11.99 -11.33
CA GLN A 232 9.16 11.57 -10.25
C GLN A 232 8.54 12.76 -9.51
N LEU A 233 9.32 13.80 -9.21
CA LEU A 233 8.80 15.00 -8.58
C LEU A 233 7.81 15.75 -9.48
N ALA A 234 8.08 15.81 -10.79
CA ALA A 234 7.12 16.32 -11.76
C ALA A 234 5.83 15.49 -11.77
N GLN A 235 5.93 14.16 -11.73
CA GLN A 235 4.78 13.26 -11.64
C GLN A 235 3.96 13.48 -10.36
N VAL A 236 4.60 13.77 -9.22
CA VAL A 236 3.88 14.15 -7.98
C VAL A 236 3.02 15.38 -8.22
N VAL A 237 3.60 16.44 -8.76
CA VAL A 237 2.90 17.71 -8.98
C VAL A 237 1.76 17.53 -9.99
N ASP A 238 2.01 16.85 -11.11
CA ASP A 238 1.01 16.59 -12.15
C ASP A 238 -0.17 15.75 -11.60
N ASN A 239 0.09 14.72 -10.79
CA ASN A 239 -0.95 13.92 -10.15
C ASN A 239 -1.79 14.74 -9.17
N LEU A 240 -1.17 15.60 -8.37
CA LEU A 240 -1.89 16.44 -7.40
C LEU A 240 -2.73 17.50 -8.10
N LEU A 241 -2.15 18.21 -9.07
CA LEU A 241 -2.87 19.23 -9.85
C LEU A 241 -4.00 18.65 -10.69
N SER A 242 -3.77 17.52 -11.37
CA SER A 242 -4.82 16.85 -12.15
C SER A 242 -5.98 16.37 -11.28
N ASN A 243 -5.69 15.93 -10.05
CA ASN A 243 -6.72 15.58 -9.07
C ASN A 243 -7.50 16.83 -8.62
N ALA A 244 -6.83 17.94 -8.31
CA ALA A 244 -7.46 19.19 -7.94
C ALA A 244 -8.37 19.73 -9.05
N VAL A 245 -7.92 19.70 -10.32
CA VAL A 245 -8.75 20.11 -11.47
C VAL A 245 -9.94 19.17 -11.64
N ARG A 246 -9.72 17.87 -11.58
CA ARG A 246 -10.76 16.85 -11.85
C ARG A 246 -11.84 16.80 -10.78
N TYR A 247 -11.44 16.88 -9.52
CA TYR A 247 -12.35 16.68 -8.39
C TYR A 247 -12.68 17.98 -7.67
N GLY A 248 -11.79 18.96 -7.69
CA GLY A 248 -11.99 20.28 -7.08
C GLY A 248 -12.89 21.17 -7.91
N CYS A 249 -12.86 21.09 -9.24
CA CYS A 249 -13.66 21.94 -10.14
C CYS A 249 -15.10 21.43 -10.34
N ALA A 250 -15.76 20.97 -9.29
CA ALA A 250 -17.16 20.53 -9.37
C ALA A 250 -18.18 21.69 -9.35
N SER A 251 -17.73 22.92 -9.06
CA SER A 251 -18.58 24.13 -9.00
C SER A 251 -17.94 25.25 -9.84
N PRO A 252 -18.72 26.12 -10.49
CA PRO A 252 -18.19 27.36 -11.06
C PRO A 252 -17.55 28.19 -9.94
N ASP A 253 -16.46 28.88 -10.27
CA ASP A 253 -15.65 29.70 -9.32
C ASP A 253 -14.81 28.84 -8.31
N CYS A 254 -14.40 27.65 -8.67
CA CYS A 254 -13.44 26.93 -7.84
C CYS A 254 -12.03 27.53 -7.97
N ASP A 255 -11.32 27.56 -6.84
CA ASP A 255 -9.94 28.00 -6.77
C ASP A 255 -9.03 26.79 -6.53
N ILE A 256 -7.93 26.70 -7.31
CA ILE A 256 -6.85 25.75 -7.11
C ILE A 256 -5.59 26.54 -6.82
N ARG A 257 -4.96 26.24 -5.69
CA ARG A 257 -3.72 26.90 -5.26
C ARG A 257 -2.60 25.89 -5.21
N LEU A 258 -1.48 26.21 -5.86
CA LEU A 258 -0.22 25.52 -5.77
C LEU A 258 0.78 26.41 -5.04
N ALA A 259 1.26 26.00 -3.89
CA ALA A 259 2.20 26.79 -3.09
C ALA A 259 3.44 25.96 -2.73
N ALA A 260 4.61 26.63 -2.67
CA ALA A 260 5.81 26.02 -2.15
C ALA A 260 6.63 27.02 -1.35
N ALA A 261 7.12 26.58 -0.18
CA ALA A 261 7.96 27.38 0.71
C ALA A 261 8.91 26.48 1.51
N THR A 262 10.00 27.05 1.99
CA THR A 262 10.92 26.39 2.92
C THR A 262 10.31 26.35 4.32
N GLU A 263 10.32 25.20 4.96
CA GLU A 263 9.85 24.98 6.33
C GLU A 263 10.91 24.18 7.12
N ALA A 264 11.70 24.91 7.90
CA ALA A 264 12.86 24.32 8.64
C ALA A 264 13.80 23.52 7.72
N ALA A 265 13.87 22.19 7.90
CA ALA A 265 14.74 21.29 7.12
C ALA A 265 14.05 20.70 5.87
N PHE A 266 12.88 21.22 5.47
CA PHE A 266 12.08 20.70 4.37
C PHE A 266 11.66 21.81 3.42
N VAL A 267 11.36 21.44 2.18
CA VAL A 267 10.49 22.21 1.30
C VAL A 267 9.08 21.68 1.44
N ARG A 268 8.15 22.53 1.81
CA ARG A 268 6.72 22.25 1.85
C ARG A 268 6.09 22.61 0.51
N LEU A 269 5.52 21.65 -0.16
CA LEU A 269 4.68 21.77 -1.33
C LEU A 269 3.22 21.57 -0.93
N GLU A 270 2.31 22.42 -1.36
CA GLU A 270 0.89 22.37 -1.05
C GLU A 270 0.05 22.55 -2.30
N VAL A 271 -0.90 21.64 -2.51
CA VAL A 271 -1.95 21.76 -3.53
C VAL A 271 -3.28 21.79 -2.81
N SER A 272 -4.04 22.85 -2.95
CA SER A 272 -5.37 22.98 -2.36
C SER A 272 -6.42 23.31 -3.41
N ASP A 273 -7.63 22.80 -3.21
CA ASP A 273 -8.83 23.10 -4.00
C ASP A 273 -10.00 23.49 -3.08
N THR A 274 -10.94 24.25 -3.62
CA THR A 274 -12.19 24.63 -2.95
C THR A 274 -13.37 23.75 -3.39
N GLY A 275 -13.10 22.50 -3.75
CA GLY A 275 -14.09 21.56 -4.24
C GLY A 275 -14.99 20.95 -3.15
N PRO A 276 -15.68 19.85 -3.49
CA PRO A 276 -16.65 19.22 -2.59
C PRO A 276 -16.02 18.58 -1.34
N GLY A 277 -14.69 18.42 -1.31
CA GLY A 277 -13.98 17.75 -0.23
C GLY A 277 -14.22 16.22 -0.20
N ILE A 278 -13.56 15.57 0.74
CA ILE A 278 -13.56 14.11 0.92
C ILE A 278 -14.12 13.76 2.30
N PRO A 279 -15.10 12.81 2.40
CA PRO A 279 -15.59 12.36 3.69
C PRO A 279 -14.48 11.74 4.54
N ARG A 280 -14.44 12.06 5.83
CA ARG A 280 -13.35 11.64 6.75
C ARG A 280 -13.06 10.14 6.75
N HIS A 281 -14.09 9.30 6.60
CA HIS A 281 -13.93 7.85 6.60
C HIS A 281 -13.20 7.30 5.36
N HIS A 282 -13.07 8.07 4.28
CA HIS A 282 -12.29 7.71 3.10
C HIS A 282 -10.81 8.11 3.21
N LEU A 283 -10.46 9.15 4.00
CA LEU A 283 -9.10 9.69 4.08
C LEU A 283 -8.01 8.63 4.36
N PRO A 284 -8.20 7.63 5.25
CA PRO A 284 -7.20 6.59 5.48
C PRO A 284 -6.96 5.65 4.28
N PHE A 285 -7.84 5.71 3.28
CA PHE A 285 -7.83 4.75 2.17
C PHE A 285 -7.49 5.37 0.81
N ILE A 286 -7.57 6.71 0.65
CA ILE A 286 -7.42 7.38 -0.64
C ILE A 286 -6.03 7.25 -1.27
N THR A 287 -5.01 6.90 -0.51
CA THR A 287 -3.66 6.57 -1.01
C THR A 287 -3.48 5.09 -1.33
N ARG A 288 -4.52 4.25 -1.16
CA ARG A 288 -4.46 2.84 -1.59
C ARG A 288 -4.61 2.74 -3.10
N ARG A 289 -3.95 1.77 -3.69
CA ARG A 289 -4.02 1.50 -5.14
C ARG A 289 -5.45 1.18 -5.56
N PHE A 290 -5.89 1.78 -6.67
CA PHE A 290 -7.24 1.64 -7.24
C PHE A 290 -8.39 2.11 -6.35
N TYR A 291 -8.09 2.77 -5.24
CA TYR A 291 -9.12 3.28 -4.35
C TYR A 291 -9.79 4.54 -4.94
N ARG A 292 -11.12 4.59 -4.83
CA ARG A 292 -11.96 5.69 -5.31
C ARG A 292 -13.09 5.94 -4.32
N VAL A 293 -13.37 7.20 -4.03
CA VAL A 293 -14.50 7.60 -3.16
C VAL A 293 -15.83 7.32 -3.85
N ASP A 294 -15.92 7.61 -5.15
CA ASP A 294 -17.08 7.34 -6.00
C ASP A 294 -16.61 6.71 -7.31
N ALA A 295 -16.89 5.42 -7.49
CA ALA A 295 -16.47 4.66 -8.65
C ALA A 295 -17.19 5.06 -9.95
N ALA A 296 -18.42 5.59 -9.88
CA ALA A 296 -19.19 6.02 -11.04
C ALA A 296 -18.69 7.36 -11.58
N ARG A 297 -18.66 8.39 -10.75
CA ARG A 297 -18.19 9.74 -11.11
C ARG A 297 -16.73 9.74 -11.54
N SER A 298 -15.89 8.92 -10.92
CA SER A 298 -14.47 8.83 -11.25
C SER A 298 -14.20 8.13 -12.59
N ARG A 299 -15.11 7.29 -13.10
CA ARG A 299 -15.00 6.68 -14.44
C ARG A 299 -15.21 7.69 -15.53
N GLU A 300 -16.21 8.54 -15.43
CA GLU A 300 -16.47 9.64 -16.37
C GLU A 300 -15.31 10.63 -16.44
N GLY A 301 -14.69 10.93 -15.29
CA GLY A 301 -13.51 11.78 -15.22
C GLY A 301 -12.17 11.12 -15.61
N GLY A 302 -12.14 9.83 -15.96
CA GLY A 302 -10.93 9.11 -16.43
C GLY A 302 -9.86 8.89 -15.36
N GLY A 303 -10.18 8.92 -14.06
CA GLY A 303 -9.25 8.62 -12.98
C GLY A 303 -8.87 7.14 -12.94
N THR A 304 -7.58 6.82 -12.72
CA THR A 304 -7.07 5.45 -12.60
C THR A 304 -7.18 4.88 -11.18
N GLY A 305 -7.26 5.76 -10.16
CA GLY A 305 -7.15 5.38 -8.75
C GLY A 305 -5.72 5.02 -8.32
N LEU A 306 -4.73 5.29 -9.18
CA LEU A 306 -3.31 5.04 -8.89
C LEU A 306 -2.54 6.32 -8.54
N GLY A 307 -2.99 7.49 -8.99
CA GLY A 307 -2.24 8.74 -8.86
C GLY A 307 -1.80 9.07 -7.43
N LEU A 308 -2.70 9.02 -6.43
CA LEU A 308 -2.32 9.29 -5.02
C LEU A 308 -1.45 8.16 -4.42
N ALA A 309 -1.58 6.92 -4.87
CA ALA A 309 -0.67 5.85 -4.48
C ALA A 309 0.74 6.10 -5.03
N ILE A 310 0.85 6.52 -6.29
CA ILE A 310 2.12 6.92 -6.92
C ILE A 310 2.75 8.09 -6.16
N VAL A 311 1.97 9.15 -5.87
CA VAL A 311 2.44 10.29 -5.06
C VAL A 311 3.03 9.82 -3.74
N LYS A 312 2.32 8.96 -2.99
CA LYS A 312 2.79 8.42 -1.72
C LYS A 312 4.12 7.70 -1.85
N HIS A 313 4.24 6.78 -2.81
CA HIS A 313 5.48 6.00 -3.00
C HIS A 313 6.67 6.86 -3.45
N ILE A 314 6.44 7.86 -4.32
CA ILE A 314 7.49 8.80 -4.70
C ILE A 314 7.95 9.61 -3.49
N VAL A 315 7.01 10.16 -2.71
CA VAL A 315 7.32 10.96 -1.52
C VAL A 315 8.09 10.12 -0.48
N GLU A 316 7.67 8.88 -0.24
CA GLU A 316 8.38 7.95 0.66
C GLU A 316 9.80 7.64 0.16
N ARG A 317 10.00 7.43 -1.15
CA ARG A 317 11.32 7.22 -1.75
C ARG A 317 12.24 8.44 -1.58
N HIS A 318 11.69 9.64 -1.60
CA HIS A 318 12.38 10.90 -1.35
C HIS A 318 12.51 11.24 0.15
N ARG A 319 12.23 10.28 1.07
CA ARG A 319 12.23 10.48 2.53
C ARG A 319 11.33 11.62 3.00
N GLY A 320 10.34 11.96 2.19
CA GLY A 320 9.36 12.99 2.49
C GLY A 320 8.16 12.47 3.28
N THR A 321 7.23 13.37 3.57
CA THR A 321 5.96 13.04 4.20
C THR A 321 4.80 13.60 3.39
N LEU A 322 3.70 12.85 3.34
CA LEU A 322 2.45 13.23 2.67
C LEU A 322 1.35 13.36 3.72
N SER A 323 0.66 14.49 3.76
CA SER A 323 -0.57 14.68 4.54
C SER A 323 -1.70 15.18 3.66
N ILE A 324 -2.92 14.75 3.98
CA ILE A 324 -4.13 15.11 3.23
C ILE A 324 -5.19 15.54 4.23
N ASP A 325 -5.59 16.80 4.13
CA ASP A 325 -6.63 17.40 4.94
C ASP A 325 -7.81 17.75 4.05
N SER A 326 -9.01 17.30 4.42
CA SER A 326 -10.21 17.55 3.64
C SER A 326 -11.46 17.63 4.52
N GLU A 327 -12.33 18.55 4.17
CA GLU A 327 -13.63 18.72 4.81
C GLU A 327 -14.72 18.87 3.74
N LEU A 328 -15.82 18.13 3.91
CA LEU A 328 -16.96 18.18 2.98
C LEU A 328 -17.46 19.61 2.82
N GLY A 329 -17.59 20.07 1.56
CA GLY A 329 -18.04 21.39 1.18
C GLY A 329 -17.01 22.52 1.34
N LYS A 330 -15.77 22.21 1.78
CA LYS A 330 -14.69 23.20 1.90
C LYS A 330 -13.52 22.97 0.97
N GLY A 331 -13.34 21.73 0.49
CA GLY A 331 -12.27 21.35 -0.40
C GLY A 331 -11.25 20.41 0.20
N THR A 332 -10.11 20.26 -0.49
CA THR A 332 -9.02 19.37 -0.10
C THR A 332 -7.69 20.10 -0.16
N THR A 333 -6.83 19.84 0.80
CA THR A 333 -5.44 20.30 0.83
C THR A 333 -4.52 19.10 0.94
N VAL A 334 -3.63 18.95 -0.02
CA VAL A 334 -2.57 17.94 -0.01
C VAL A 334 -1.24 18.60 0.22
N THR A 335 -0.54 18.21 1.29
CA THR A 335 0.77 18.75 1.66
C THR A 335 1.83 17.66 1.54
N VAL A 336 2.90 17.97 0.81
CA VAL A 336 4.10 17.16 0.68
C VAL A 336 5.27 17.92 1.31
N ARG A 337 6.03 17.26 2.18
CA ARG A 337 7.28 17.80 2.73
C ARG A 337 8.43 16.96 2.23
N LEU A 338 9.39 17.60 1.57
CA LEU A 338 10.59 16.97 1.01
C LEU A 338 11.82 17.49 1.75
N PRO A 339 12.74 16.63 2.22
CA PRO A 339 13.90 17.08 2.95
C PRO A 339 14.87 17.88 2.04
N LEU A 340 15.57 18.83 2.65
CA LEU A 340 16.63 19.61 1.98
C LEU A 340 17.95 18.87 1.86
N THR A 341 18.14 17.80 2.67
CA THR A 341 19.38 16.98 2.71
C THR A 341 19.06 15.51 2.91
#